data_b9076fd7302ccea4f55afe0b6513fffe
#
_entry.id   b9076fd7302ccea4f55afe0b6513fffe
#
_cell.length_a   1.000
_cell.length_b   1.000
_cell.length_c   1.000
_cell.angle_alpha   90.00
_cell.angle_beta   90.00
_cell.angle_gamma   90.00
#
_symmetry.space_group_name_H-M   'P 1'
#
loop_
_entity.id
_entity.type
_entity.pdbx_description
1 polymer ?
#
loop_
_entity_poly.entity_id
_entity_poly.type
_entity_poly.pdbx_seq_one_letter_code
_entity_poly.pdbx_strand_id
1 'polypeptide(L)'
;MDLKRQIQTFIDEVTEEPVEGDVLALVVPHAGYVFSGSTAAASFKYIADLRVDTVFVLSPSHFDPFRGVSVYTGAGYRTPLGVVPIDQACARSLIDNAPDVFSATELGHREEHGIEVELPFLQVLLSPSWQLVPMVMAERSSTICRRTAEAILSVSEGKQILVIASSDLYHGYEYEACHASDERTLQHIEQLDPEAFIQGLETEVYQACGGGPIAVAIHIALQHGPCHTKSLAHTTSADVSGRRSGYMVGYGAVAIYKVEEEHIALNDEERRQLLTLARTSIEEEIGAVSARVSSEEVSDQLQHARGIFITLRYHGQLRGCIGQIQTKTPLYETVCQAARSAATHDPRFQAVTPEELNGLTISISILSSFTPTKTKDKIQIGRDGLYIRRADMAGLLLPQVAEERGWDAETFLAKTCQKAGLWPSAWQEPETEIFVFTTEEFGEKEA
;
A
#
# COMPACT_ATOMS: atom_id res chain seq x y z
N MET A 1 11.90 22.84 29.75
CA MET A 1 11.21 21.52 29.86
C MET A 1 12.19 20.48 29.35
N ASP A 2 12.32 19.34 30.00
CA ASP A 2 13.17 18.24 29.52
C ASP A 2 12.58 17.69 28.21
N LEU A 3 13.39 17.56 27.17
CA LEU A 3 12.97 17.11 25.82
C LEU A 3 12.16 15.80 25.87
N LYS A 4 12.62 14.83 26.65
CA LYS A 4 11.91 13.57 26.82
C LYS A 4 10.49 13.76 27.37
N ARG A 5 10.33 14.65 28.34
CA ARG A 5 9.00 14.94 28.91
C ARG A 5 8.12 15.68 27.92
N GLN A 6 8.68 16.56 27.11
CA GLN A 6 7.93 17.26 26.07
C GLN A 6 7.37 16.29 25.02
N ILE A 7 8.22 15.37 24.55
CA ILE A 7 7.80 14.31 23.60
C ILE A 7 6.71 13.44 24.22
N GLN A 8 6.89 13.00 25.46
CA GLN A 8 5.89 12.19 26.16
C GLN A 8 4.56 12.92 26.27
N THR A 9 4.56 14.23 26.55
CA THR A 9 3.34 15.04 26.58
C THR A 9 2.63 15.03 25.22
N PHE A 10 3.35 15.22 24.12
CA PHE A 10 2.76 15.17 22.77
C PHE A 10 2.14 13.79 22.47
N ILE A 11 2.81 12.70 22.85
CA ILE A 11 2.29 11.33 22.66
C ILE A 11 1.05 11.05 23.49
N ASP A 12 1.03 11.51 24.75
CA ASP A 12 -0.09 11.32 25.68
C ASP A 12 -1.36 12.10 25.23
N GLU A 13 -1.17 13.21 24.52
CA GLU A 13 -2.25 14.06 24.00
C GLU A 13 -2.88 13.50 22.71
N VAL A 14 -2.28 12.52 22.04
CA VAL A 14 -2.84 11.89 20.84
C VAL A 14 -4.06 11.04 21.22
N THR A 15 -5.21 11.36 20.66
CA THR A 15 -6.50 10.71 20.94
C THR A 15 -6.96 9.73 19.86
N GLU A 16 -6.32 9.73 18.69
CA GLU A 16 -6.69 8.89 17.56
C GLU A 16 -6.53 7.40 17.89
N GLU A 17 -7.49 6.61 17.40
CA GLU A 17 -7.47 5.15 17.52
C GLU A 17 -6.29 4.55 16.74
N PRO A 18 -5.66 3.46 17.25
CA PRO A 18 -4.58 2.77 16.56
C PRO A 18 -4.97 2.33 15.15
N VAL A 19 -3.97 2.22 14.27
CA VAL A 19 -4.16 1.50 13.01
C VAL A 19 -4.14 -0.01 13.32
N GLU A 20 -5.07 -0.74 12.74
CA GLU A 20 -5.07 -2.20 12.82
C GLU A 20 -4.14 -2.75 11.73
N GLY A 21 -2.91 -3.08 12.10
CA GLY A 21 -1.93 -3.65 11.17
C GLY A 21 -0.47 -3.28 11.49
N ASP A 22 0.43 -3.87 10.72
CA ASP A 22 1.87 -3.63 10.84
C ASP A 22 2.27 -2.33 10.15
N VAL A 23 2.77 -1.36 10.92
CA VAL A 23 3.27 -0.09 10.38
C VAL A 23 4.56 -0.34 9.60
N LEU A 24 4.54 0.01 8.31
CA LEU A 24 5.66 -0.13 7.38
C LEU A 24 6.44 1.18 7.25
N ALA A 25 5.71 2.29 7.17
CA ALA A 25 6.31 3.61 7.04
C ALA A 25 5.44 4.69 7.67
N LEU A 26 6.09 5.79 8.06
CA LEU A 26 5.43 7.00 8.55
C LEU A 26 5.86 8.20 7.69
N VAL A 27 4.92 9.09 7.40
CA VAL A 27 5.20 10.46 6.94
C VAL A 27 5.08 11.37 8.16
N VAL A 28 6.13 12.15 8.42
CA VAL A 28 6.26 12.94 9.66
C VAL A 28 6.78 14.33 9.34
N PRO A 29 6.18 15.40 9.88
CA PRO A 29 6.65 16.77 9.66
C PRO A 29 7.87 17.08 10.53
N HIS A 30 8.81 17.92 9.99
CA HIS A 30 10.10 18.17 10.58
C HIS A 30 10.35 19.63 11.00
N ALA A 31 9.30 20.43 11.17
CA ALA A 31 9.46 21.76 11.77
C ALA A 31 9.84 21.66 13.26
N GLY A 32 10.19 22.78 13.86
CA GLY A 32 10.46 22.82 15.30
C GLY A 32 9.26 22.32 16.11
N TYR A 33 9.49 21.61 17.19
CA TYR A 33 8.46 20.92 17.99
C TYR A 33 7.32 21.80 18.47
N VAL A 34 7.55 23.10 18.63
CA VAL A 34 6.51 24.05 19.00
C VAL A 34 5.45 24.19 17.90
N PHE A 35 5.77 23.88 16.66
CA PHE A 35 4.89 23.97 15.51
C PHE A 35 4.34 22.61 15.07
N SER A 36 5.22 21.61 14.89
CA SER A 36 4.85 20.32 14.32
C SER A 36 4.91 19.14 15.28
N GLY A 37 5.37 19.32 16.54
CA GLY A 37 5.58 18.24 17.49
C GLY A 37 4.34 17.42 17.81
N SER A 38 3.17 18.07 17.98
CA SER A 38 1.90 17.38 18.18
C SER A 38 1.46 16.58 16.95
N THR A 39 1.66 17.15 15.75
CA THR A 39 1.36 16.45 14.48
C THR A 39 2.29 15.26 14.29
N ALA A 40 3.61 15.42 14.54
CA ALA A 40 4.57 14.33 14.49
C ALA A 40 4.22 13.20 15.47
N ALA A 41 3.80 13.54 16.70
CA ALA A 41 3.39 12.58 17.71
C ALA A 41 2.23 11.69 17.24
N ALA A 42 1.31 12.22 16.44
CA ALA A 42 0.22 11.43 15.88
C ALA A 42 0.72 10.26 15.02
N SER A 43 1.79 10.42 14.24
CA SER A 43 2.43 9.31 13.52
C SER A 43 3.22 8.41 14.48
N PHE A 44 4.05 8.99 15.34
CA PHE A 44 4.96 8.22 16.17
C PHE A 44 4.26 7.35 17.25
N LYS A 45 3.08 7.71 17.69
CA LYS A 45 2.31 6.90 18.67
C LYS A 45 2.12 5.45 18.21
N TYR A 46 2.01 5.21 16.91
CA TYR A 46 1.72 3.89 16.34
C TYR A 46 2.94 2.95 16.27
N ILE A 47 4.13 3.46 16.58
CA ILE A 47 5.34 2.63 16.66
C ILE A 47 5.77 2.34 18.10
N ALA A 48 5.03 2.81 19.09
CA ALA A 48 5.26 2.43 20.48
C ALA A 48 5.20 0.89 20.58
N ASP A 49 6.24 0.29 21.18
CA ASP A 49 6.39 -1.16 21.31
C ASP A 49 6.72 -1.94 20.02
N LEU A 50 6.88 -1.26 18.87
CA LEU A 50 7.31 -1.91 17.64
C LEU A 50 8.74 -2.45 17.80
N ARG A 51 8.95 -3.71 17.42
CA ARG A 51 10.28 -4.31 17.36
C ARG A 51 10.90 -4.03 16.00
N VAL A 52 11.96 -3.25 15.98
CA VAL A 52 12.64 -2.82 14.76
C VAL A 52 14.14 -3.08 14.92
N ASP A 53 14.76 -3.65 13.88
CA ASP A 53 16.22 -3.80 13.80
C ASP A 53 16.87 -2.54 13.22
N THR A 54 16.30 -1.99 12.15
CA THR A 54 16.85 -0.83 11.44
C THR A 54 15.75 0.17 11.08
N VAL A 55 15.96 1.43 11.42
CA VAL A 55 15.10 2.55 11.02
C VAL A 55 15.79 3.34 9.90
N PHE A 56 15.14 3.42 8.74
CA PHE A 56 15.55 4.29 7.64
C PHE A 56 14.84 5.63 7.79
N VAL A 57 15.59 6.71 8.04
CA VAL A 57 15.03 8.07 8.06
C VAL A 57 15.48 8.79 6.81
N LEU A 58 14.52 9.15 5.96
CA LEU A 58 14.75 9.87 4.73
C LEU A 58 14.28 11.31 4.88
N SER A 59 15.14 12.27 4.55
CA SER A 59 14.87 13.72 4.57
C SER A 59 15.17 14.33 3.20
N PRO A 60 14.49 15.41 2.79
CA PRO A 60 14.95 16.22 1.68
C PRO A 60 16.25 16.93 2.03
N SER A 61 16.99 17.41 1.03
CA SER A 61 18.12 18.32 1.24
C SER A 61 17.64 19.76 1.09
N HIS A 62 17.67 20.54 2.18
CA HIS A 62 17.30 21.95 2.16
C HIS A 62 18.49 22.89 1.85
N PHE A 63 19.71 22.46 2.13
CA PHE A 63 20.88 23.33 2.10
C PHE A 63 21.92 22.94 1.06
N ASP A 64 22.19 21.66 0.91
CA ASP A 64 23.27 21.18 0.05
C ASP A 64 22.75 20.66 -1.30
N PRO A 65 23.25 21.18 -2.45
CA PRO A 65 22.98 20.59 -3.75
C PRO A 65 23.93 19.42 -4.03
N PHE A 66 23.39 18.23 -4.29
CA PHE A 66 24.13 17.06 -4.77
C PHE A 66 23.22 16.18 -5.64
N ARG A 67 23.75 15.10 -6.20
CA ARG A 67 22.93 14.17 -7.00
C ARG A 67 22.57 12.93 -6.19
N GLY A 68 21.35 12.43 -6.40
CA GLY A 68 20.89 11.20 -5.79
C GLY A 68 20.65 11.33 -4.28
N VAL A 69 21.14 10.37 -3.53
CA VAL A 69 20.90 10.20 -2.10
C VAL A 69 22.23 10.14 -1.33
N SER A 70 22.38 10.99 -0.33
CA SER A 70 23.49 10.96 0.61
C SER A 70 23.18 10.01 1.77
N VAL A 71 24.13 9.11 2.09
CA VAL A 71 24.04 8.19 3.21
C VAL A 71 25.18 8.44 4.17
N TYR A 72 24.88 8.76 5.43
CA TYR A 72 25.89 8.95 6.44
C TYR A 72 26.38 7.60 7.01
N THR A 73 27.69 7.38 6.96
CA THR A 73 28.32 6.11 7.37
C THR A 73 29.17 6.22 8.65
N GLY A 74 29.02 7.32 9.39
CA GLY A 74 29.71 7.54 10.68
C GLY A 74 29.21 6.60 11.79
N ALA A 75 29.70 6.81 13.00
CA ALA A 75 29.39 5.93 14.14
C ALA A 75 27.98 6.15 14.70
N GLY A 76 27.41 7.34 14.61
CA GLY A 76 26.09 7.65 15.16
C GLY A 76 25.69 9.10 15.01
N TYR A 77 24.40 9.36 15.22
CA TYR A 77 23.83 10.71 15.34
C TYR A 77 23.66 11.07 16.81
N ARG A 78 24.05 12.27 17.18
CA ARG A 78 23.94 12.77 18.55
C ARG A 78 22.72 13.65 18.72
N THR A 79 21.85 13.30 19.65
CA THR A 79 20.72 14.12 20.10
C THR A 79 20.91 14.54 21.56
N PRO A 80 20.07 15.42 22.11
CA PRO A 80 20.05 15.70 23.55
C PRO A 80 19.74 14.47 24.43
N LEU A 81 19.13 13.42 23.88
CA LEU A 81 18.78 12.19 24.57
C LEU A 81 19.86 11.10 24.49
N GLY A 82 20.95 11.33 23.76
CA GLY A 82 22.04 10.38 23.59
C GLY A 82 22.46 10.18 22.15
N VAL A 83 23.27 9.14 21.91
CA VAL A 83 23.76 8.79 20.57
C VAL A 83 22.90 7.66 20.00
N VAL A 84 22.41 7.85 18.80
CA VAL A 84 21.71 6.82 17.99
C VAL A 84 22.77 6.14 17.11
N PRO A 85 23.00 4.83 17.25
CA PRO A 85 24.00 4.12 16.46
C PRO A 85 23.55 3.97 15.01
N ILE A 86 24.50 4.03 14.07
CA ILE A 86 24.25 3.81 12.65
C ILE A 86 24.40 2.32 12.31
N ASP A 87 23.47 1.78 11.53
CA ASP A 87 23.63 0.49 10.85
C ASP A 87 24.63 0.67 9.70
N GLN A 88 25.92 0.60 10.05
CA GLN A 88 27.01 0.80 9.08
C GLN A 88 27.04 -0.28 8.00
N ALA A 89 26.55 -1.49 8.29
CA ALA A 89 26.52 -2.57 7.32
C ALA A 89 25.48 -2.27 6.22
N CYS A 90 24.25 -1.92 6.60
CA CYS A 90 23.23 -1.47 5.65
C CYS A 90 23.67 -0.23 4.88
N ALA A 91 24.18 0.80 5.57
CA ALA A 91 24.61 2.04 4.95
C ALA A 91 25.70 1.83 3.87
N ARG A 92 26.69 0.98 4.13
CA ARG A 92 27.73 0.64 3.15
C ARG A 92 27.18 -0.20 2.00
N SER A 93 26.35 -1.20 2.30
CA SER A 93 25.74 -2.04 1.26
C SER A 93 24.87 -1.24 0.28
N LEU A 94 24.15 -0.21 0.74
CA LEU A 94 23.41 0.70 -0.15
C LEU A 94 24.34 1.37 -1.17
N ILE A 95 25.46 1.91 -0.69
CA ILE A 95 26.43 2.63 -1.52
C ILE A 95 27.12 1.67 -2.49
N ASP A 96 27.54 0.50 -2.00
CA ASP A 96 28.26 -0.50 -2.83
C ASP A 96 27.36 -1.11 -3.91
N ASN A 97 26.08 -1.35 -3.60
CA ASN A 97 25.12 -1.98 -4.53
C ASN A 97 24.55 -1.01 -5.58
N ALA A 98 24.45 0.29 -5.27
CA ALA A 98 23.91 1.28 -6.19
C ALA A 98 24.69 2.63 -6.10
N PRO A 99 25.97 2.65 -6.51
CA PRO A 99 26.85 3.82 -6.39
C PRO A 99 26.44 5.00 -7.28
N ASP A 100 25.58 4.77 -8.23
CA ASP A 100 24.98 5.81 -9.09
C ASP A 100 23.73 6.46 -8.46
N VAL A 101 23.18 5.88 -7.39
CA VAL A 101 22.09 6.45 -6.58
C VAL A 101 22.62 7.01 -5.27
N PHE A 102 23.50 6.27 -4.59
CA PHE A 102 23.96 6.59 -3.24
C PHE A 102 25.41 7.05 -3.19
N SER A 103 25.68 7.99 -2.33
CA SER A 103 27.04 8.46 -2.03
C SER A 103 27.31 8.52 -0.54
N ALA A 104 28.52 8.09 -0.14
CA ALA A 104 29.03 8.30 1.22
C ALA A 104 29.53 9.73 1.35
N THR A 105 28.67 10.65 1.74
CA THR A 105 29.05 12.05 1.93
C THR A 105 28.41 12.62 3.19
N GLU A 106 28.97 13.69 3.72
CA GLU A 106 28.37 14.46 4.81
C GLU A 106 27.48 15.60 4.28
N LEU A 107 27.41 15.79 2.95
CA LEU A 107 26.51 16.77 2.35
C LEU A 107 25.07 16.38 2.66
N GLY A 108 24.27 17.37 3.05
CA GLY A 108 22.91 17.16 3.48
C GLY A 108 22.76 16.65 4.93
N HIS A 109 23.87 16.35 5.66
CA HIS A 109 23.80 15.87 7.04
C HIS A 109 24.27 16.87 8.10
N ARG A 110 25.05 17.89 7.71
CA ARG A 110 25.68 18.81 8.68
C ARG A 110 24.74 19.88 9.22
N GLU A 111 23.94 20.48 8.34
CA GLU A 111 23.03 21.59 8.66
C GLU A 111 21.55 21.20 8.47
N GLU A 112 21.29 19.95 8.04
CA GLU A 112 19.96 19.44 7.79
C GLU A 112 19.27 19.03 9.11
N HIS A 113 18.05 19.49 9.29
CA HIS A 113 17.27 19.25 10.49
C HIS A 113 16.21 18.14 10.33
N GLY A 114 15.86 17.77 9.09
CA GLY A 114 14.77 16.84 8.82
C GLY A 114 14.98 15.41 9.33
N ILE A 115 16.25 15.03 9.67
CA ILE A 115 16.53 13.75 10.35
C ILE A 115 16.57 13.96 11.86
N GLU A 116 17.29 14.98 12.34
CA GLU A 116 17.57 15.13 13.76
C GLU A 116 16.32 15.35 14.62
N VAL A 117 15.27 15.96 14.07
CA VAL A 117 14.01 16.20 14.81
C VAL A 117 13.19 14.94 14.99
N GLU A 118 13.36 13.93 14.15
CA GLU A 118 12.66 12.65 14.24
C GLU A 118 13.27 11.72 15.30
N LEU A 119 14.60 11.79 15.47
CA LEU A 119 15.35 10.86 16.31
C LEU A 119 14.90 10.84 17.78
N PRO A 120 14.62 11.98 18.44
CA PRO A 120 14.16 11.96 19.83
C PRO A 120 12.83 11.22 20.05
N PHE A 121 11.88 11.26 19.11
CA PHE A 121 10.68 10.47 19.17
C PHE A 121 10.98 8.97 19.12
N LEU A 122 11.85 8.56 18.18
CA LEU A 122 12.29 7.16 18.05
C LEU A 122 13.03 6.69 19.31
N GLN A 123 13.88 7.53 19.92
CA GLN A 123 14.61 7.21 21.15
C GLN A 123 13.70 7.05 22.37
N VAL A 124 12.55 7.73 22.38
CA VAL A 124 11.57 7.64 23.49
C VAL A 124 10.68 6.42 23.35
N LEU A 125 10.32 6.04 22.12
CA LEU A 125 9.27 5.06 21.83
C LEU A 125 9.78 3.66 21.50
N LEU A 126 10.93 3.57 20.83
CA LEU A 126 11.48 2.27 20.44
C LEU A 126 12.39 1.69 21.52
N SER A 127 12.47 0.36 21.57
CA SER A 127 13.44 -0.32 22.43
C SER A 127 14.88 0.01 21.98
N PRO A 128 15.89 0.04 22.90
CA PRO A 128 17.24 0.59 22.61
C PRO A 128 18.08 -0.19 21.59
N SER A 129 17.60 -1.27 21.02
CA SER A 129 18.37 -2.19 20.16
C SER A 129 18.39 -1.81 18.68
N TRP A 130 17.59 -0.84 18.24
CA TRP A 130 17.54 -0.44 16.84
C TRP A 130 18.75 0.40 16.41
N GLN A 131 18.99 0.38 15.10
CA GLN A 131 20.06 1.16 14.47
C GLN A 131 19.47 2.06 13.38
N LEU A 132 20.14 3.16 13.08
CA LEU A 132 19.71 4.19 12.12
C LEU A 132 20.42 4.02 10.78
N VAL A 133 19.72 4.17 9.67
CA VAL A 133 20.29 4.52 8.37
C VAL A 133 19.75 5.89 7.96
N PRO A 134 20.51 6.98 8.18
CA PRO A 134 20.08 8.32 7.82
C PRO A 134 20.39 8.60 6.35
N MET A 135 19.40 9.11 5.65
CA MET A 135 19.46 9.35 4.20
C MET A 135 18.92 10.73 3.87
N VAL A 136 19.66 11.51 3.08
CA VAL A 136 19.21 12.81 2.60
C VAL A 136 19.10 12.77 1.08
N MET A 137 17.94 13.16 0.55
CA MET A 137 17.62 13.13 -0.87
C MET A 137 17.67 14.54 -1.46
N ALA A 138 18.58 14.78 -2.39
CA ALA A 138 18.63 16.04 -3.16
C ALA A 138 17.92 15.92 -4.52
N GLU A 139 17.58 14.71 -4.92
CA GLU A 139 16.86 14.40 -6.16
C GLU A 139 15.62 13.57 -5.87
N ARG A 140 14.48 13.95 -6.49
CA ARG A 140 13.17 13.31 -6.27
C ARG A 140 12.53 12.73 -7.54
N SER A 141 13.33 12.44 -8.58
CA SER A 141 12.76 11.81 -9.79
C SER A 141 12.18 10.43 -9.46
N SER A 142 11.11 10.03 -10.14
CA SER A 142 10.47 8.71 -9.95
C SER A 142 11.48 7.56 -10.04
N THR A 143 12.46 7.67 -10.96
CA THR A 143 13.53 6.67 -11.10
C THR A 143 14.41 6.58 -9.84
N ILE A 144 14.84 7.69 -9.28
CA ILE A 144 15.67 7.71 -8.07
C ILE A 144 14.85 7.19 -6.87
N CYS A 145 13.58 7.60 -6.72
CA CYS A 145 12.73 7.13 -5.63
C CYS A 145 12.54 5.60 -5.69
N ARG A 146 12.18 5.05 -6.84
CA ARG A 146 12.01 3.61 -7.04
C ARG A 146 13.30 2.84 -6.75
N ARG A 147 14.43 3.27 -7.31
CA ARG A 147 15.73 2.62 -7.09
C ARG A 147 16.21 2.70 -5.64
N THR A 148 15.89 3.80 -4.95
CA THR A 148 16.16 3.94 -3.52
C THR A 148 15.37 2.92 -2.72
N ALA A 149 14.09 2.75 -3.01
CA ALA A 149 13.24 1.75 -2.37
C ALA A 149 13.73 0.31 -2.62
N GLU A 150 14.04 -0.03 -3.87
CA GLU A 150 14.57 -1.35 -4.25
C GLU A 150 15.88 -1.68 -3.51
N ALA A 151 16.77 -0.70 -3.38
CA ALA A 151 18.04 -0.89 -2.68
C ALA A 151 17.83 -1.07 -1.16
N ILE A 152 16.95 -0.28 -0.54
CA ILE A 152 16.60 -0.42 0.89
C ILE A 152 16.08 -1.83 1.15
N LEU A 153 15.13 -2.31 0.37
CA LEU A 153 14.56 -3.64 0.51
C LEU A 153 15.61 -4.75 0.34
N SER A 154 16.52 -4.58 -0.62
CA SER A 154 17.61 -5.55 -0.85
C SER A 154 18.58 -5.66 0.33
N VAL A 155 18.98 -4.53 0.94
CA VAL A 155 19.94 -4.54 2.06
C VAL A 155 19.31 -4.88 3.40
N SER A 156 17.99 -4.86 3.49
CA SER A 156 17.23 -5.15 4.70
C SER A 156 16.58 -6.53 4.71
N GLU A 157 16.94 -7.40 3.77
CA GLU A 157 16.40 -8.76 3.72
C GLU A 157 16.63 -9.51 5.07
N GLY A 158 15.52 -10.04 5.64
CA GLY A 158 15.54 -10.72 6.94
C GLY A 158 15.57 -9.83 8.17
N LYS A 159 15.49 -8.50 8.02
CA LYS A 159 15.39 -7.53 9.12
C LYS A 159 13.98 -6.98 9.27
N GLN A 160 13.61 -6.63 10.49
CA GLN A 160 12.44 -5.80 10.75
C GLN A 160 12.82 -4.33 10.56
N ILE A 161 12.23 -3.67 9.58
CA ILE A 161 12.55 -2.28 9.25
C ILE A 161 11.36 -1.34 9.49
N LEU A 162 11.67 -0.08 9.75
CA LEU A 162 10.72 1.03 9.75
C LEU A 162 11.27 2.14 8.86
N VAL A 163 10.42 2.73 8.04
CA VAL A 163 10.78 3.86 7.18
C VAL A 163 10.10 5.13 7.68
N ILE A 164 10.88 6.18 7.89
CA ILE A 164 10.38 7.51 8.22
C ILE A 164 10.64 8.43 7.02
N ALA A 165 9.58 8.88 6.40
CA ALA A 165 9.60 9.92 5.37
C ALA A 165 9.38 11.28 6.02
N SER A 166 10.45 11.99 6.26
CA SER A 166 10.42 13.30 6.90
C SER A 166 10.04 14.37 5.89
N SER A 167 8.91 15.06 6.11
CA SER A 167 8.37 16.05 5.16
C SER A 167 7.39 17.00 5.81
N ASP A 168 7.63 18.31 5.65
CA ASP A 168 6.55 19.30 5.72
C ASP A 168 5.81 19.35 4.37
N LEU A 169 4.60 19.96 4.36
CA LEU A 169 3.74 20.02 3.19
C LEU A 169 3.84 21.39 2.49
N TYR A 170 2.76 22.19 2.52
CA TYR A 170 2.72 23.51 1.87
C TYR A 170 3.72 24.49 2.46
N HIS A 171 4.29 25.34 1.59
CA HIS A 171 5.13 26.46 1.96
C HIS A 171 4.67 27.70 1.19
N GLY A 172 4.08 28.70 1.86
CA GLY A 172 3.59 29.91 1.18
C GLY A 172 2.97 30.93 2.12
N TYR A 173 2.10 31.80 1.59
CA TYR A 173 1.59 32.96 2.29
C TYR A 173 0.06 33.00 2.43
N GLU A 174 -0.65 32.07 1.79
CA GLU A 174 -2.10 32.08 1.71
C GLU A 174 -2.71 30.95 2.54
N TYR A 175 -3.48 31.27 3.58
CA TYR A 175 -4.01 30.30 4.53
C TYR A 175 -4.91 29.24 3.87
N GLU A 176 -5.87 29.66 3.06
CA GLU A 176 -6.80 28.75 2.38
C GLU A 176 -6.07 27.89 1.33
N ALA A 177 -5.05 28.45 0.66
CA ALA A 177 -4.24 27.69 -0.28
C ALA A 177 -3.38 26.64 0.45
N CYS A 178 -2.90 26.91 1.66
CA CYS A 178 -2.20 25.96 2.50
C CYS A 178 -3.08 24.73 2.77
N HIS A 179 -4.27 24.92 3.33
CA HIS A 179 -5.18 23.83 3.61
C HIS A 179 -5.58 23.04 2.36
N ALA A 180 -5.91 23.73 1.27
CA ALA A 180 -6.30 23.09 0.01
C ALA A 180 -5.16 22.32 -0.65
N SER A 181 -3.90 22.77 -0.52
CA SER A 181 -2.73 22.07 -1.01
C SER A 181 -2.43 20.83 -0.16
N ASP A 182 -2.45 20.98 1.17
CA ASP A 182 -2.18 19.91 2.11
C ASP A 182 -3.20 18.78 2.00
N GLU A 183 -4.49 19.12 1.91
CA GLU A 183 -5.55 18.12 1.70
C GLU A 183 -5.29 17.30 0.43
N ARG A 184 -4.93 17.97 -0.69
CA ARG A 184 -4.58 17.27 -1.93
C ARG A 184 -3.35 16.40 -1.78
N THR A 185 -2.31 16.90 -1.09
CA THR A 185 -1.10 16.11 -0.82
C THR A 185 -1.44 14.83 -0.06
N LEU A 186 -2.21 14.94 1.02
CA LEU A 186 -2.63 13.81 1.84
C LEU A 186 -3.48 12.80 1.03
N GLN A 187 -4.44 13.29 0.23
CA GLN A 187 -5.26 12.46 -0.65
C GLN A 187 -4.42 11.67 -1.67
N HIS A 188 -3.36 12.27 -2.23
CA HIS A 188 -2.49 11.58 -3.18
C HIS A 188 -1.54 10.58 -2.50
N ILE A 189 -1.11 10.85 -1.27
CA ILE A 189 -0.39 9.84 -0.47
C ILE A 189 -1.30 8.62 -0.22
N GLU A 190 -2.59 8.88 0.09
CA GLU A 190 -3.57 7.81 0.33
C GLU A 190 -3.89 6.96 -0.91
N GLN A 191 -3.64 7.45 -2.11
CA GLN A 191 -3.80 6.68 -3.35
C GLN A 191 -2.72 5.62 -3.55
N LEU A 192 -1.58 5.72 -2.85
CA LEU A 192 -0.45 4.78 -2.95
C LEU A 192 0.09 4.63 -4.38
N ASP A 193 0.05 5.70 -5.16
CA ASP A 193 0.64 5.78 -6.51
C ASP A 193 1.85 6.72 -6.48
N PRO A 194 3.08 6.20 -6.31
CA PRO A 194 4.28 7.02 -6.16
C PRO A 194 4.64 7.79 -7.43
N GLU A 195 4.34 7.27 -8.62
CA GLU A 195 4.58 7.94 -9.90
C GLU A 195 3.65 9.14 -10.07
N ALA A 196 2.34 8.95 -9.85
CA ALA A 196 1.36 10.04 -9.90
C ALA A 196 1.64 11.09 -8.80
N PHE A 197 2.11 10.65 -7.63
CA PHE A 197 2.49 11.53 -6.54
C PHE A 197 3.67 12.44 -6.93
N ILE A 198 4.74 11.90 -7.51
CA ILE A 198 5.88 12.70 -7.98
C ILE A 198 5.46 13.64 -9.12
N GLN A 199 4.64 13.18 -10.06
CA GLN A 199 4.13 14.01 -11.16
C GLN A 199 3.33 15.21 -10.64
N GLY A 200 2.49 15.01 -9.64
CA GLY A 200 1.71 16.09 -9.01
C GLY A 200 2.57 17.15 -8.34
N LEU A 201 3.69 16.75 -7.72
CA LEU A 201 4.69 17.67 -7.16
C LEU A 201 5.47 18.43 -8.24
N GLU A 202 5.80 17.78 -9.35
CA GLU A 202 6.50 18.41 -10.49
C GLU A 202 5.62 19.43 -11.22
N THR A 203 4.33 19.17 -11.28
CA THR A 203 3.33 20.07 -11.90
C THR A 203 2.73 21.06 -10.90
N GLU A 204 3.23 21.12 -9.68
CA GLU A 204 2.83 22.04 -8.61
C GLU A 204 1.32 21.98 -8.25
N VAL A 205 0.68 20.82 -8.44
CA VAL A 205 -0.72 20.60 -8.03
C VAL A 205 -0.85 20.65 -6.50
N TYR A 206 0.20 20.22 -5.81
CA TYR A 206 0.38 20.26 -4.35
C TYR A 206 1.86 20.32 -3.99
N GLN A 207 2.19 20.38 -2.70
CA GLN A 207 3.55 20.59 -2.23
C GLN A 207 3.90 19.62 -1.09
N ALA A 208 5.13 19.13 -1.12
CA ALA A 208 5.81 18.44 -0.02
C ALA A 208 7.31 18.59 -0.20
N CYS A 209 8.02 19.13 0.79
CA CYS A 209 9.48 19.26 0.71
C CYS A 209 10.15 17.88 0.66
N GLY A 210 9.65 16.92 1.43
CA GLY A 210 10.05 15.50 1.44
C GLY A 210 9.32 14.62 0.44
N GLY A 211 8.89 15.14 -0.72
CA GLY A 211 8.18 14.35 -1.71
C GLY A 211 8.93 13.12 -2.21
N GLY A 212 10.27 13.19 -2.34
CA GLY A 212 11.11 12.02 -2.63
C GLY A 212 11.04 10.96 -1.52
N PRO A 213 11.34 11.30 -0.26
CA PRO A 213 11.11 10.43 0.90
C PRO A 213 9.75 9.76 0.95
N ILE A 214 8.65 10.50 0.72
CA ILE A 214 7.29 9.97 0.69
C ILE A 214 7.12 8.93 -0.43
N ALA A 215 7.56 9.23 -1.65
CA ALA A 215 7.49 8.29 -2.77
C ALA A 215 8.30 7.01 -2.50
N VAL A 216 9.47 7.10 -1.87
CA VAL A 216 10.27 5.93 -1.45
C VAL A 216 9.49 5.09 -0.43
N ALA A 217 8.87 5.72 0.56
CA ALA A 217 8.06 5.03 1.58
C ALA A 217 6.88 4.28 0.94
N ILE A 218 6.18 4.90 -0.01
CA ILE A 218 5.09 4.25 -0.78
C ILE A 218 5.63 3.06 -1.59
N HIS A 219 6.74 3.23 -2.33
CA HIS A 219 7.35 2.13 -3.08
C HIS A 219 7.72 0.94 -2.20
N ILE A 220 8.31 1.19 -1.01
CA ILE A 220 8.67 0.14 -0.06
C ILE A 220 7.41 -0.58 0.44
N ALA A 221 6.38 0.17 0.85
CA ALA A 221 5.15 -0.40 1.36
C ALA A 221 4.47 -1.31 0.32
N LEU A 222 4.36 -0.89 -0.93
CA LEU A 222 3.77 -1.67 -2.02
C LEU A 222 4.50 -3.00 -2.29
N GLN A 223 5.79 -3.12 -1.94
CA GLN A 223 6.53 -4.40 -2.09
C GLN A 223 6.21 -5.40 -0.97
N HIS A 224 5.59 -4.96 0.13
CA HIS A 224 5.11 -5.84 1.19
C HIS A 224 3.71 -6.43 0.93
N GLY A 225 3.12 -6.12 -0.22
CA GLY A 225 1.77 -6.53 -0.60
C GLY A 225 0.76 -5.39 -0.44
N PRO A 226 -0.54 -5.68 -0.38
CA PRO A 226 -1.56 -4.69 -0.15
C PRO A 226 -1.30 -3.93 1.13
N CYS A 227 -1.30 -2.63 1.05
CA CYS A 227 -1.12 -1.76 2.18
C CYS A 227 -2.20 -0.67 2.18
N HIS A 228 -2.38 -0.09 3.34
CA HIS A 228 -3.34 0.96 3.60
C HIS A 228 -2.62 2.20 4.08
N THR A 229 -3.27 3.32 3.96
CA THR A 229 -2.81 4.59 4.50
C THR A 229 -3.88 5.17 5.40
N LYS A 230 -3.44 5.90 6.41
CA LYS A 230 -4.32 6.69 7.26
C LYS A 230 -3.68 8.05 7.52
N SER A 231 -4.35 9.12 7.12
CA SER A 231 -4.03 10.47 7.57
C SER A 231 -4.42 10.58 9.03
N LEU A 232 -3.43 10.84 9.89
CA LEU A 232 -3.57 10.80 11.34
C LEU A 232 -3.78 12.18 11.95
N ALA A 233 -3.09 13.18 11.41
CA ALA A 233 -3.22 14.57 11.84
C ALA A 233 -2.81 15.51 10.71
N HIS A 234 -3.40 16.69 10.72
CA HIS A 234 -3.03 17.82 9.88
C HIS A 234 -3.16 19.11 10.67
N THR A 235 -2.17 19.99 10.55
CA THR A 235 -2.21 21.35 11.09
C THR A 235 -1.30 22.25 10.27
N THR A 236 -1.31 23.54 10.56
CA THR A 236 -0.43 24.52 9.93
C THR A 236 0.28 25.37 10.99
N SER A 237 1.40 25.99 10.61
CA SER A 237 2.07 26.97 11.49
C SER A 237 1.17 28.16 11.83
N ALA A 238 0.18 28.47 10.97
CA ALA A 238 -0.82 29.50 11.20
C ALA A 238 -1.82 29.08 12.29
N ASP A 239 -2.29 27.83 12.28
CA ASP A 239 -3.20 27.29 13.30
C ASP A 239 -2.54 27.25 14.68
N VAL A 240 -1.30 26.79 14.73
CA VAL A 240 -0.52 26.70 15.98
C VAL A 240 -0.23 28.09 16.56
N SER A 241 0.16 29.06 15.72
CA SER A 241 0.53 30.40 16.19
C SER A 241 -0.67 31.36 16.32
N GLY A 242 -1.83 31.02 15.75
CA GLY A 242 -2.99 31.89 15.62
C GLY A 242 -2.80 33.03 14.60
N ARG A 243 -1.73 33.00 13.78
CA ARG A 243 -1.40 34.05 12.80
C ARG A 243 -1.68 33.55 11.38
N ARG A 244 -2.77 34.01 10.77
CA ARG A 244 -3.17 33.66 9.39
C ARG A 244 -2.57 34.58 8.31
N SER A 245 -1.51 35.33 8.63
CA SER A 245 -0.81 36.21 7.69
C SER A 245 0.69 36.01 7.83
N GLY A 246 1.42 36.18 6.72
CA GLY A 246 2.84 35.90 6.63
C GLY A 246 3.13 34.51 6.09
N TYR A 247 4.40 34.12 6.13
CA TYR A 247 4.83 32.79 5.67
C TYR A 247 4.29 31.71 6.60
N MET A 248 3.74 30.67 6.00
CA MET A 248 3.16 29.53 6.72
C MET A 248 3.54 28.20 6.08
N VAL A 249 3.54 27.16 6.89
CA VAL A 249 3.93 25.80 6.53
C VAL A 249 2.83 24.84 6.98
N GLY A 250 2.49 23.90 6.12
CA GLY A 250 1.57 22.82 6.42
C GLY A 250 2.29 21.58 6.97
N TYR A 251 1.66 20.89 7.89
CA TYR A 251 2.18 19.71 8.58
C TYR A 251 1.18 18.57 8.48
N GLY A 252 1.62 17.42 7.99
CA GLY A 252 0.80 16.22 7.88
C GLY A 252 1.46 15.01 8.52
N ALA A 253 0.66 14.18 9.16
CA ALA A 253 1.06 12.92 9.75
C ALA A 253 0.30 11.78 9.08
N VAL A 254 1.02 10.80 8.49
CA VAL A 254 0.41 9.65 7.80
C VAL A 254 1.10 8.37 8.22
N ALA A 255 0.30 7.33 8.49
CA ALA A 255 0.81 5.96 8.60
C ALA A 255 0.53 5.19 7.30
N ILE A 256 1.54 4.45 6.84
CA ILE A 256 1.41 3.44 5.79
C ILE A 256 1.62 2.09 6.47
N TYR A 257 0.62 1.23 6.42
CA TYR A 257 0.60 -0.01 7.20
C TYR A 257 0.01 -1.15 6.38
N LYS A 258 0.44 -2.35 6.72
CA LYS A 258 -0.10 -3.58 6.19
C LYS A 258 -1.10 -4.11 7.20
N VAL A 259 -2.33 -4.31 6.77
CA VAL A 259 -3.24 -5.16 7.50
C VAL A 259 -2.82 -6.60 7.18
N GLU A 260 -2.47 -7.39 8.18
CA GLU A 260 -2.53 -8.82 7.96
C GLU A 260 -3.95 -9.09 7.52
N GLU A 261 -4.13 -9.40 6.22
CA GLU A 261 -5.39 -10.03 5.86
C GLU A 261 -5.41 -11.30 6.73
N GLU A 262 -6.13 -11.22 7.83
CA GLU A 262 -6.68 -12.45 8.35
C GLU A 262 -7.33 -13.10 7.14
N HIS A 263 -6.77 -14.22 6.72
CA HIS A 263 -7.48 -15.19 5.91
C HIS A 263 -8.64 -15.66 6.79
N ILE A 264 -9.58 -14.76 7.05
CA ILE A 264 -10.81 -15.14 7.68
C ILE A 264 -11.55 -15.83 6.55
N ALA A 265 -11.28 -17.14 6.47
CA ALA A 265 -12.06 -18.03 5.67
C ALA A 265 -13.50 -17.78 6.06
N LEU A 266 -14.35 -17.46 5.08
CA LEU A 266 -15.75 -17.27 5.35
C LEU A 266 -16.29 -18.51 6.04
N ASN A 267 -17.08 -18.31 7.08
CA ASN A 267 -17.79 -19.43 7.71
C ASN A 267 -18.88 -19.96 6.77
N ASP A 268 -19.43 -21.13 7.10
CA ASP A 268 -20.44 -21.79 6.25
C ASP A 268 -21.73 -20.97 6.10
N GLU A 269 -22.06 -20.11 7.05
CA GLU A 269 -23.22 -19.21 6.98
C GLU A 269 -22.98 -18.09 5.99
N GLU A 270 -21.82 -17.44 6.04
CA GLU A 270 -21.41 -16.38 5.13
C GLU A 270 -21.32 -16.88 3.68
N ARG A 271 -20.74 -18.07 3.47
CA ARG A 271 -20.72 -18.73 2.14
C ARG A 271 -22.13 -18.97 1.60
N ARG A 272 -23.04 -19.51 2.45
CA ARG A 272 -24.44 -19.71 2.06
C ARG A 272 -25.14 -18.40 1.76
N GLN A 273 -24.89 -17.36 2.54
CA GLN A 273 -25.46 -16.03 2.32
C GLN A 273 -25.02 -15.47 0.96
N LEU A 274 -23.72 -15.53 0.62
CA LEU A 274 -23.23 -15.07 -0.68
C LEU A 274 -23.79 -15.87 -1.86
N LEU A 275 -23.92 -17.20 -1.74
CA LEU A 275 -24.54 -18.02 -2.78
C LEU A 275 -26.01 -17.67 -2.96
N THR A 276 -26.74 -17.43 -1.87
CA THR A 276 -28.15 -16.99 -1.91
C THR A 276 -28.27 -15.63 -2.59
N LEU A 277 -27.40 -14.66 -2.23
CA LEU A 277 -27.35 -13.35 -2.85
C LEU A 277 -27.07 -13.43 -4.36
N ALA A 278 -26.08 -14.24 -4.76
CA ALA A 278 -25.76 -14.47 -6.17
C ALA A 278 -26.95 -15.04 -6.95
N ARG A 279 -27.59 -16.08 -6.42
CA ARG A 279 -28.72 -16.73 -7.05
C ARG A 279 -29.93 -15.79 -7.18
N THR A 280 -30.32 -15.12 -6.11
CA THR A 280 -31.41 -14.14 -6.13
C THR A 280 -31.14 -13.01 -7.13
N SER A 281 -29.88 -12.54 -7.19
CA SER A 281 -29.48 -11.49 -8.14
C SER A 281 -29.58 -11.94 -9.61
N ILE A 282 -29.31 -13.22 -9.92
CA ILE A 282 -29.50 -13.78 -11.25
C ILE A 282 -31.01 -13.89 -11.56
N GLU A 283 -31.80 -14.41 -10.62
CA GLU A 283 -33.24 -14.58 -10.78
C GLU A 283 -33.98 -13.25 -11.00
N GLU A 284 -33.56 -12.19 -10.29
CA GLU A 284 -34.06 -10.83 -10.50
C GLU A 284 -33.69 -10.30 -11.89
N GLU A 285 -32.42 -10.44 -12.29
CA GLU A 285 -31.90 -9.91 -13.55
C GLU A 285 -32.61 -10.52 -14.77
N ILE A 286 -32.90 -11.81 -14.72
CA ILE A 286 -33.60 -12.49 -15.82
C ILE A 286 -35.15 -12.45 -15.69
N GLY A 287 -35.67 -11.71 -14.69
CA GLY A 287 -37.11 -11.50 -14.51
C GLY A 287 -37.88 -12.68 -13.94
N ALA A 288 -37.22 -13.65 -13.30
CA ALA A 288 -37.86 -14.83 -12.72
C ALA A 288 -38.50 -14.56 -11.35
N VAL A 289 -38.02 -13.56 -10.59
CA VAL A 289 -38.53 -13.18 -9.26
C VAL A 289 -38.57 -11.68 -9.10
N SER A 290 -39.50 -11.14 -8.26
CA SER A 290 -39.64 -9.70 -7.96
C SER A 290 -39.07 -9.32 -6.57
N ALA A 291 -38.24 -10.14 -5.96
CA ALA A 291 -37.74 -9.91 -4.62
C ALA A 291 -36.50 -8.99 -4.65
N ARG A 292 -36.47 -7.97 -3.77
CA ARG A 292 -35.25 -7.19 -3.51
C ARG A 292 -34.49 -7.83 -2.36
N VAL A 293 -33.21 -8.08 -2.57
CA VAL A 293 -32.28 -8.44 -1.49
C VAL A 293 -32.17 -7.26 -0.53
N SER A 294 -32.53 -7.43 0.74
CA SER A 294 -32.30 -6.44 1.77
C SER A 294 -30.89 -6.59 2.33
N SER A 295 -30.15 -5.48 2.43
CA SER A 295 -28.80 -5.41 2.98
C SER A 295 -28.75 -5.37 4.52
N GLU A 296 -29.87 -5.59 5.21
CA GLU A 296 -30.01 -5.28 6.63
C GLU A 296 -29.38 -6.30 7.60
N GLU A 297 -28.82 -7.42 7.13
CA GLU A 297 -28.22 -8.46 7.97
C GLU A 297 -26.92 -9.05 7.40
N VAL A 298 -26.07 -8.21 6.82
CA VAL A 298 -24.78 -8.67 6.25
C VAL A 298 -23.70 -8.55 7.32
N SER A 299 -22.93 -9.64 7.55
CA SER A 299 -21.84 -9.63 8.53
C SER A 299 -20.75 -8.63 8.16
N ASP A 300 -19.98 -8.14 9.14
CA ASP A 300 -18.89 -7.20 8.92
C ASP A 300 -17.86 -7.73 7.91
N GLN A 301 -17.62 -9.05 7.89
CA GLN A 301 -16.73 -9.73 6.94
C GLN A 301 -17.16 -9.51 5.47
N LEU A 302 -18.44 -9.50 5.20
CA LEU A 302 -18.99 -9.32 3.85
C LEU A 302 -19.03 -7.83 3.43
N GLN A 303 -18.74 -6.90 4.33
CA GLN A 303 -18.59 -5.47 4.06
C GLN A 303 -17.19 -5.12 3.47
N HIS A 304 -16.19 -5.99 3.65
CA HIS A 304 -14.85 -5.74 3.12
C HIS A 304 -14.82 -5.93 1.61
N ALA A 305 -14.17 -5.02 0.89
CA ALA A 305 -14.01 -5.10 -0.56
C ALA A 305 -12.99 -6.19 -0.92
N ARG A 306 -13.40 -7.16 -1.77
CA ARG A 306 -12.53 -8.24 -2.28
C ARG A 306 -12.78 -8.49 -3.75
N GLY A 307 -11.71 -8.84 -4.48
CA GLY A 307 -11.85 -9.35 -5.85
C GLY A 307 -12.53 -10.71 -5.86
N ILE A 308 -13.37 -10.95 -6.87
CA ILE A 308 -14.12 -12.21 -7.00
C ILE A 308 -14.22 -12.67 -8.46
N PHE A 309 -14.55 -13.95 -8.61
CA PHE A 309 -15.11 -14.51 -9.85
C PHE A 309 -16.40 -15.26 -9.54
N ILE A 310 -17.43 -15.05 -10.35
CA ILE A 310 -18.65 -15.84 -10.37
C ILE A 310 -18.61 -16.73 -11.59
N THR A 311 -18.70 -18.05 -11.37
CA THR A 311 -18.76 -19.03 -12.44
C THR A 311 -20.12 -19.72 -12.42
N LEU A 312 -20.80 -19.68 -13.56
CA LEU A 312 -22.06 -20.36 -13.80
C LEU A 312 -21.83 -21.62 -14.63
N ARG A 313 -22.41 -22.75 -14.20
CA ARG A 313 -22.41 -24.00 -14.96
C ARG A 313 -23.82 -24.46 -15.16
N TYR A 314 -24.12 -24.97 -16.35
CA TYR A 314 -25.41 -25.59 -16.68
C TYR A 314 -25.16 -27.07 -17.01
N HIS A 315 -25.68 -27.96 -16.19
CA HIS A 315 -25.38 -29.40 -16.28
C HIS A 315 -23.87 -29.68 -16.35
N GLY A 316 -23.09 -29.07 -15.46
CA GLY A 316 -21.65 -29.22 -15.38
C GLY A 316 -20.81 -28.46 -16.42
N GLN A 317 -21.43 -27.93 -17.48
CA GLN A 317 -20.74 -27.18 -18.53
C GLN A 317 -20.70 -25.68 -18.23
N LEU A 318 -19.58 -25.03 -18.53
CA LEU A 318 -19.43 -23.58 -18.35
C LEU A 318 -20.52 -22.83 -19.11
N ARG A 319 -21.27 -21.96 -18.40
CA ARG A 319 -22.38 -21.18 -18.93
C ARG A 319 -22.19 -19.65 -18.80
N GLY A 320 -21.32 -19.22 -17.94
CA GLY A 320 -20.90 -17.82 -17.75
C GLY A 320 -19.80 -17.74 -16.70
N CYS A 321 -18.90 -16.76 -16.85
CA CYS A 321 -17.88 -16.48 -15.85
C CYS A 321 -17.43 -15.03 -15.97
N ILE A 322 -17.70 -14.24 -14.94
CA ILE A 322 -17.29 -12.85 -14.83
C ILE A 322 -16.59 -12.63 -13.49
N GLY A 323 -15.51 -11.85 -13.52
CA GLY A 323 -14.78 -11.44 -12.33
C GLY A 323 -14.64 -9.92 -12.22
N GLN A 324 -14.50 -9.46 -10.99
CA GLN A 324 -14.05 -8.11 -10.64
C GLN A 324 -12.77 -8.27 -9.82
N ILE A 325 -11.64 -7.87 -10.39
CA ILE A 325 -10.31 -8.11 -9.81
C ILE A 325 -10.00 -7.08 -8.72
N GLN A 326 -10.34 -5.82 -8.96
CA GLN A 326 -10.15 -4.70 -8.04
C GLN A 326 -11.47 -3.96 -7.88
N THR A 327 -11.93 -3.81 -6.65
CA THR A 327 -13.16 -3.10 -6.32
C THR A 327 -13.02 -2.38 -4.98
N LYS A 328 -13.72 -1.26 -4.84
CA LYS A 328 -13.94 -0.57 -3.55
C LYS A 328 -15.33 -0.89 -2.98
N THR A 329 -16.11 -1.68 -3.70
CA THR A 329 -17.46 -2.08 -3.33
C THR A 329 -17.42 -3.25 -2.35
N PRO A 330 -18.28 -3.29 -1.32
CA PRO A 330 -18.41 -4.43 -0.42
C PRO A 330 -18.55 -5.77 -1.13
N LEU A 331 -18.02 -6.85 -0.53
CA LEU A 331 -18.01 -8.20 -1.11
C LEU A 331 -19.41 -8.66 -1.52
N TYR A 332 -20.40 -8.47 -0.65
CA TYR A 332 -21.78 -8.89 -0.94
C TYR A 332 -22.39 -8.19 -2.17
N GLU A 333 -22.12 -6.88 -2.32
CA GLU A 333 -22.56 -6.11 -3.49
C GLU A 333 -21.82 -6.52 -4.76
N THR A 334 -20.49 -6.75 -4.63
CA THR A 334 -19.64 -7.22 -5.74
C THR A 334 -20.12 -8.56 -6.25
N VAL A 335 -20.50 -9.49 -5.36
CA VAL A 335 -21.09 -10.79 -5.70
C VAL A 335 -22.39 -10.60 -6.47
N CYS A 336 -23.31 -9.74 -6.00
CA CYS A 336 -24.55 -9.45 -6.69
C CYS A 336 -24.34 -8.92 -8.11
N GLN A 337 -23.43 -7.94 -8.27
CA GLN A 337 -23.12 -7.33 -9.57
C GLN A 337 -22.48 -8.33 -10.54
N ALA A 338 -21.50 -9.10 -10.06
CA ALA A 338 -20.81 -10.09 -10.89
C ALA A 338 -21.73 -11.27 -11.26
N ALA A 339 -22.64 -11.67 -10.39
CA ALA A 339 -23.63 -12.72 -10.66
C ALA A 339 -24.59 -12.32 -11.79
N ARG A 340 -25.14 -11.10 -11.74
CA ARG A 340 -25.95 -10.54 -12.83
C ARG A 340 -25.17 -10.50 -14.13
N SER A 341 -23.94 -9.98 -14.09
CA SER A 341 -23.08 -9.88 -15.27
C SER A 341 -22.72 -11.24 -15.84
N ALA A 342 -22.44 -12.25 -15.00
CA ALA A 342 -22.14 -13.61 -15.46
C ALA A 342 -23.34 -14.27 -16.16
N ALA A 343 -24.55 -13.92 -15.74
CA ALA A 343 -25.78 -14.45 -16.35
C ALA A 343 -26.15 -13.76 -17.66
N THR A 344 -25.86 -12.46 -17.84
CA THR A 344 -26.43 -11.67 -18.94
C THR A 344 -25.38 -10.95 -19.81
N HIS A 345 -24.17 -10.74 -19.31
CA HIS A 345 -23.16 -9.91 -19.97
C HIS A 345 -21.82 -10.63 -20.27
N ASP A 346 -21.75 -11.95 -20.14
CA ASP A 346 -20.58 -12.69 -20.62
C ASP A 346 -20.63 -12.80 -22.15
N PRO A 347 -19.67 -12.16 -22.86
CA PRO A 347 -19.73 -12.06 -24.35
C PRO A 347 -19.59 -13.42 -25.06
N ARG A 348 -19.23 -14.48 -24.34
CA ARG A 348 -19.07 -15.84 -24.89
C ARG A 348 -20.40 -16.60 -24.98
N PHE A 349 -21.43 -16.14 -24.27
CA PHE A 349 -22.69 -16.82 -24.09
C PHE A 349 -23.89 -15.87 -24.31
N GLN A 350 -25.04 -16.44 -24.64
CA GLN A 350 -26.31 -15.70 -24.59
C GLN A 350 -26.75 -15.54 -23.14
N ALA A 351 -27.64 -14.60 -22.84
CA ALA A 351 -28.20 -14.44 -21.52
C ALA A 351 -28.86 -15.74 -21.02
N VAL A 352 -28.72 -16.04 -19.74
CA VAL A 352 -29.36 -17.18 -19.07
C VAL A 352 -30.85 -16.97 -19.10
N THR A 353 -31.60 -18.06 -19.38
CA THR A 353 -33.07 -18.03 -19.42
C THR A 353 -33.66 -18.59 -18.13
N PRO A 354 -34.97 -18.28 -17.81
CA PRO A 354 -35.62 -18.82 -16.63
C PRO A 354 -35.67 -20.35 -16.61
N GLU A 355 -35.75 -20.99 -17.78
CA GLU A 355 -35.81 -22.46 -17.89
C GLU A 355 -34.49 -23.13 -17.50
N GLU A 356 -33.37 -22.42 -17.62
CA GLU A 356 -32.06 -22.95 -17.27
C GLU A 356 -31.79 -22.93 -15.74
N LEU A 357 -32.57 -22.17 -14.94
CA LEU A 357 -32.31 -21.97 -13.51
C LEU A 357 -32.22 -23.28 -12.72
N ASN A 358 -33.06 -24.26 -13.01
CA ASN A 358 -33.09 -25.54 -12.28
C ASN A 358 -31.85 -26.41 -12.52
N GLY A 359 -31.13 -26.21 -13.66
CA GLY A 359 -29.89 -26.91 -13.98
C GLY A 359 -28.65 -26.07 -13.80
N LEU A 360 -28.82 -24.80 -13.34
CA LEU A 360 -27.74 -23.88 -13.15
C LEU A 360 -27.11 -24.05 -11.77
N THR A 361 -25.77 -24.16 -11.71
CA THR A 361 -25.01 -24.13 -10.47
C THR A 361 -24.06 -22.90 -10.45
N ILE A 362 -23.88 -22.31 -9.28
CA ILE A 362 -23.09 -21.13 -9.04
C ILE A 362 -21.89 -21.52 -8.21
N SER A 363 -20.67 -21.11 -8.62
CA SER A 363 -19.50 -21.09 -7.77
C SER A 363 -18.92 -19.68 -7.66
N ILE A 364 -18.39 -19.38 -6.47
CA ILE A 364 -17.79 -18.11 -6.11
C ILE A 364 -16.32 -18.37 -5.76
N SER A 365 -15.40 -17.68 -6.43
CA SER A 365 -13.98 -17.67 -6.07
C SER A 365 -13.65 -16.28 -5.54
N ILE A 366 -13.29 -16.16 -4.27
CA ILE A 366 -12.86 -14.92 -3.64
C ILE A 366 -11.34 -14.87 -3.73
N LEU A 367 -10.80 -13.76 -4.20
CA LEU A 367 -9.36 -13.57 -4.35
C LEU A 367 -8.78 -13.04 -3.04
N SER A 368 -7.59 -13.53 -2.69
CA SER A 368 -6.74 -12.85 -1.71
C SER A 368 -6.13 -11.59 -2.33
N SER A 369 -5.44 -10.81 -1.52
CA SER A 369 -4.60 -9.72 -1.99
C SER A 369 -3.51 -10.18 -2.95
N PHE A 370 -3.13 -9.30 -3.86
CA PHE A 370 -2.08 -9.54 -4.83
C PHE A 370 -0.70 -9.28 -4.22
N THR A 371 0.13 -10.33 -4.11
CA THR A 371 1.50 -10.22 -3.60
C THR A 371 2.48 -10.17 -4.78
N PRO A 372 3.31 -9.14 -4.91
CA PRO A 372 4.30 -9.05 -5.97
C PRO A 372 5.29 -10.23 -5.93
N THR A 373 5.67 -10.76 -7.09
CA THR A 373 6.73 -11.75 -7.20
C THR A 373 7.62 -11.46 -8.41
N LYS A 374 8.93 -11.68 -8.26
CA LYS A 374 9.90 -11.52 -9.37
C LYS A 374 10.48 -12.85 -9.83
N THR A 375 10.17 -13.96 -9.15
CA THR A 375 10.77 -15.26 -9.43
C THR A 375 9.72 -16.34 -9.60
N LYS A 376 9.92 -17.18 -10.63
CA LYS A 376 9.06 -18.36 -10.88
C LYS A 376 9.11 -19.39 -9.75
N ASP A 377 10.22 -19.44 -9.00
CA ASP A 377 10.45 -20.42 -7.94
C ASP A 377 9.55 -20.23 -6.70
N LYS A 378 8.95 -19.04 -6.57
CA LYS A 378 7.98 -18.75 -5.51
C LYS A 378 6.54 -19.13 -5.87
N ILE A 379 6.26 -19.50 -7.12
CA ILE A 379 4.92 -19.83 -7.60
C ILE A 379 4.63 -21.31 -7.28
N GLN A 380 3.56 -21.55 -6.54
CA GLN A 380 3.08 -22.90 -6.21
C GLN A 380 1.84 -23.24 -7.05
N ILE A 381 1.99 -24.17 -7.99
CA ILE A 381 0.87 -24.64 -8.84
C ILE A 381 -0.21 -25.27 -7.97
N GLY A 382 -1.47 -25.00 -8.30
CA GLY A 382 -2.67 -25.43 -7.54
C GLY A 382 -3.03 -24.55 -6.35
N ARG A 383 -2.08 -23.76 -5.82
CA ARG A 383 -2.32 -22.79 -4.76
C ARG A 383 -2.42 -21.36 -5.29
N ASP A 384 -1.44 -20.98 -6.11
CA ASP A 384 -1.28 -19.60 -6.55
C ASP A 384 -1.94 -19.36 -7.90
N GLY A 385 -2.76 -18.30 -7.98
CA GLY A 385 -3.15 -17.65 -9.23
C GLY A 385 -2.12 -16.61 -9.64
N LEU A 386 -2.14 -16.22 -10.90
CA LEU A 386 -1.26 -15.19 -11.43
C LEU A 386 -2.04 -14.01 -12.00
N TYR A 387 -1.62 -12.81 -11.62
CA TYR A 387 -2.02 -11.56 -12.26
C TYR A 387 -0.77 -10.90 -12.82
N ILE A 388 -0.80 -10.58 -14.12
CA ILE A 388 0.32 -9.92 -14.83
C ILE A 388 -0.20 -8.62 -15.41
N ARG A 389 0.57 -7.55 -15.19
CA ARG A 389 0.28 -6.21 -15.70
C ARG A 389 1.52 -5.62 -16.37
N ARG A 390 1.31 -4.93 -17.50
CA ARG A 390 2.31 -4.10 -18.18
C ARG A 390 1.62 -2.94 -18.89
N ALA A 391 1.87 -1.71 -18.45
CA ALA A 391 1.13 -0.54 -18.88
C ALA A 391 -0.40 -0.76 -18.77
N ASP A 392 -1.15 -0.55 -19.85
CA ASP A 392 -2.61 -0.75 -19.87
C ASP A 392 -3.06 -2.20 -20.14
N MET A 393 -2.11 -3.12 -20.29
CA MET A 393 -2.40 -4.54 -20.56
C MET A 393 -2.33 -5.33 -19.25
N ALA A 394 -3.39 -6.09 -18.96
CA ALA A 394 -3.43 -6.94 -17.77
C ALA A 394 -4.17 -8.24 -18.04
N GLY A 395 -3.77 -9.30 -17.35
CA GLY A 395 -4.40 -10.61 -17.44
C GLY A 395 -4.24 -11.41 -16.17
N LEU A 396 -5.27 -12.22 -15.88
CA LEU A 396 -5.32 -13.04 -14.70
C LEU A 396 -5.73 -14.46 -15.05
N LEU A 397 -5.08 -15.43 -14.41
CA LEU A 397 -5.48 -16.84 -14.41
C LEU A 397 -5.55 -17.36 -12.97
N LEU A 398 -6.65 -18.07 -12.66
CA LEU A 398 -6.89 -18.67 -11.35
C LEU A 398 -5.98 -19.88 -11.12
N PRO A 399 -5.73 -20.28 -9.85
CA PRO A 399 -4.88 -21.41 -9.50
C PRO A 399 -5.25 -22.73 -10.20
N GLN A 400 -6.56 -23.02 -10.25
CA GLN A 400 -7.12 -24.24 -10.81
C GLN A 400 -6.75 -24.44 -12.29
N VAL A 401 -6.61 -23.34 -13.04
CA VAL A 401 -6.32 -23.41 -14.49
C VAL A 401 -4.97 -24.06 -14.77
N ALA A 402 -3.97 -23.76 -13.98
CA ALA A 402 -2.64 -24.37 -14.14
C ALA A 402 -2.63 -25.83 -13.70
N GLU A 403 -3.29 -26.15 -12.60
CA GLU A 403 -3.39 -27.51 -12.05
C GLU A 403 -4.16 -28.45 -13.00
N GLU A 404 -5.35 -28.08 -13.46
CA GLU A 404 -6.17 -28.86 -14.40
C GLU A 404 -5.46 -29.14 -15.72
N ARG A 405 -4.58 -28.23 -16.15
CA ARG A 405 -3.84 -28.35 -17.40
C ARG A 405 -2.45 -28.97 -17.25
N GLY A 406 -2.03 -29.26 -16.02
CA GLY A 406 -0.70 -29.81 -15.72
C GLY A 406 0.45 -28.87 -16.12
N TRP A 407 0.26 -27.55 -15.99
CA TRP A 407 1.29 -26.58 -16.32
C TRP A 407 2.30 -26.44 -15.19
N ASP A 408 3.56 -26.23 -15.58
CA ASP A 408 4.59 -25.74 -14.67
C ASP A 408 4.51 -24.20 -14.52
N ALA A 409 5.28 -23.67 -13.59
CA ALA A 409 5.27 -22.22 -13.30
C ALA A 409 5.65 -21.36 -14.52
N GLU A 410 6.59 -21.82 -15.37
CA GLU A 410 7.01 -21.09 -16.57
C GLU A 410 5.92 -21.05 -17.62
N THR A 411 5.28 -22.19 -17.85
CA THR A 411 4.12 -22.28 -18.75
C THR A 411 2.96 -21.43 -18.24
N PHE A 412 2.72 -21.44 -16.93
CA PHE A 412 1.65 -20.64 -16.30
C PHE A 412 1.90 -19.14 -16.49
N LEU A 413 3.14 -18.65 -16.26
CA LEU A 413 3.54 -17.27 -16.54
C LEU A 413 3.32 -16.90 -18.00
N ALA A 414 3.80 -17.74 -18.93
CA ALA A 414 3.66 -17.52 -20.35
C ALA A 414 2.18 -17.45 -20.78
N LYS A 415 1.32 -18.31 -20.23
CA LYS A 415 -0.13 -18.32 -20.52
C LYS A 415 -0.84 -17.12 -19.91
N THR A 416 -0.42 -16.66 -18.75
CA THR A 416 -0.96 -15.45 -18.13
C THR A 416 -0.55 -14.20 -18.93
N CYS A 417 0.69 -14.12 -19.44
CA CYS A 417 1.09 -13.08 -20.38
C CYS A 417 0.21 -13.07 -21.64
N GLN A 418 -0.04 -14.24 -22.24
CA GLN A 418 -0.94 -14.35 -23.39
C GLN A 418 -2.37 -13.88 -23.05
N LYS A 419 -2.86 -14.19 -21.85
CA LYS A 419 -4.17 -13.73 -21.37
C LYS A 419 -4.23 -12.21 -21.22
N ALA A 420 -3.11 -11.58 -20.86
CA ALA A 420 -2.94 -10.13 -20.78
C ALA A 420 -2.79 -9.45 -22.16
N GLY A 421 -2.75 -10.22 -23.26
CA GLY A 421 -2.45 -9.68 -24.59
C GLY A 421 -0.96 -9.44 -24.86
N LEU A 422 -0.09 -9.95 -23.98
CA LEU A 422 1.36 -9.85 -24.08
C LEU A 422 1.98 -11.07 -24.79
N TRP A 423 3.23 -10.98 -25.22
CA TRP A 423 3.97 -12.13 -25.71
C TRP A 423 4.37 -13.09 -24.58
N PRO A 424 4.56 -14.38 -24.85
CA PRO A 424 4.73 -15.39 -23.78
C PRO A 424 5.90 -15.18 -22.83
N SER A 425 6.98 -14.53 -23.29
CA SER A 425 8.17 -14.25 -22.46
C SER A 425 8.16 -12.86 -21.82
N ALA A 426 7.06 -12.10 -21.93
CA ALA A 426 6.96 -10.74 -21.37
C ALA A 426 7.19 -10.69 -19.84
N TRP A 427 6.90 -11.78 -19.12
CA TRP A 427 7.15 -11.87 -17.69
C TRP A 427 8.64 -11.76 -17.27
N GLN A 428 9.57 -11.90 -18.23
CA GLN A 428 11.02 -11.73 -18.00
C GLN A 428 11.47 -10.27 -18.14
N GLU A 429 10.61 -9.40 -18.64
CA GLU A 429 10.93 -7.99 -18.87
C GLU A 429 10.79 -7.18 -17.57
N PRO A 430 11.70 -6.22 -17.30
CA PRO A 430 11.68 -5.42 -16.07
C PRO A 430 10.39 -4.62 -15.84
N GLU A 431 9.73 -4.19 -16.93
CA GLU A 431 8.49 -3.40 -16.89
C GLU A 431 7.23 -4.25 -16.70
N THR A 432 7.36 -5.58 -16.62
CA THR A 432 6.23 -6.47 -16.39
C THR A 432 6.10 -6.78 -14.91
N GLU A 433 4.99 -6.38 -14.34
CA GLU A 433 4.65 -6.67 -12.96
C GLU A 433 3.93 -8.01 -12.86
N ILE A 434 4.37 -8.85 -11.93
CA ILE A 434 3.81 -10.18 -11.69
C ILE A 434 3.36 -10.25 -10.25
N PHE A 435 2.12 -10.69 -10.05
CA PHE A 435 1.54 -10.88 -8.73
C PHE A 435 1.02 -12.30 -8.58
N VAL A 436 1.16 -12.85 -7.39
CA VAL A 436 0.51 -14.09 -6.98
C VAL A 436 -0.65 -13.78 -6.04
N PHE A 437 -1.66 -14.62 -6.06
CA PHE A 437 -2.79 -14.56 -5.14
C PHE A 437 -3.34 -15.97 -4.92
N THR A 438 -4.08 -16.17 -3.84
CA THR A 438 -4.82 -17.40 -3.59
C THR A 438 -6.31 -17.20 -3.78
N THR A 439 -7.07 -18.28 -3.84
CA THR A 439 -8.53 -18.22 -3.95
C THR A 439 -9.19 -19.08 -2.88
N GLU A 440 -10.27 -18.55 -2.30
CA GLU A 440 -11.25 -19.33 -1.58
C GLU A 440 -12.40 -19.64 -2.51
N GLU A 441 -12.61 -20.91 -2.85
CA GLU A 441 -13.67 -21.34 -3.76
C GLU A 441 -14.75 -22.16 -3.03
N PHE A 442 -15.99 -21.79 -3.26
CA PHE A 442 -17.16 -22.54 -2.79
C PHE A 442 -18.31 -22.40 -3.78
N GLY A 443 -19.23 -23.34 -3.75
CA GLY A 443 -20.32 -23.37 -4.72
C GLY A 443 -21.51 -24.20 -4.27
N GLU A 444 -22.56 -24.13 -5.05
CA GLU A 444 -23.73 -24.97 -4.90
C GLU A 444 -23.38 -26.43 -5.25
N LYS A 445 -23.98 -27.37 -4.57
CA LYS A 445 -23.83 -28.78 -4.91
C LYS A 445 -24.59 -29.08 -6.21
N GLU A 446 -23.99 -29.87 -7.08
CA GLU A 446 -24.73 -30.43 -8.22
C GLU A 446 -25.88 -31.27 -7.67
N ALA A 447 -27.10 -31.03 -8.20
CA ALA A 447 -28.32 -31.69 -7.78
C ALA A 447 -28.39 -33.12 -8.30
#